data_b64d03771b7bd4d82b752588306f048f
#
_entry.id   b64d03771b7bd4d82b752588306f048f
#
_cell.length_a   1.000
_cell.length_b   1.000
_cell.length_c   1.000
_cell.angle_alpha   90.00
_cell.angle_beta   90.00
_cell.angle_gamma   90.00
#
_symmetry.space_group_name_H-M   'P 1'
#
loop_
_entity.id
_entity.type
_entity.pdbx_description
1 polymer ?
#
loop_
_entity_poly.entity_id
_entity_poly.type
_entity_poly.pdbx_seq_one_letter_code
_entity_poly.pdbx_strand_id
1 'polypeptide(L)'
;MVVKDYMTSDVVHVEIPGNRDDVLKILKRTGISGVPVIKNNKIVGIITRKDLLRKPEEIQLGLLMTPKPLTIKPDTDIREAARILVTQCIRRLPVVEDGHLVGLLSVADLMHAIAKLKIKDEIKDRYTSLTFALWEETPLPVVGRVMEISGVDAIPILDSENRLQGIISERDLIRSSSIEDSVGVSDFSNGTDDDEWTWESIRDNHTISFGISKVQLPNRPVKLAMVKNVLAVPVNAEVSECALKMRRARVDQIPVVNGDKRLVAMLYDRDLIRVLCKDSAE
;
A
#
# COMPACT_ATOMS: atom_id res chain seq x y z
N MET A 1 8.12 13.25 24.16
CA MET A 1 7.37 12.00 23.78
C MET A 1 8.34 11.10 23.06
N VAL A 2 8.47 9.88 23.51
CA VAL A 2 9.42 8.92 22.92
C VAL A 2 8.72 7.79 22.20
N VAL A 3 9.43 7.14 21.29
CA VAL A 3 8.91 6.10 20.40
C VAL A 3 8.28 4.93 21.17
N LYS A 4 8.91 4.49 22.28
CA LYS A 4 8.41 3.37 23.10
C LYS A 4 6.99 3.57 23.67
N ASP A 5 6.54 4.83 23.81
CA ASP A 5 5.20 5.15 24.33
C ASP A 5 4.10 4.90 23.28
N TYR A 6 4.46 4.75 22.01
CA TYR A 6 3.53 4.68 20.88
C TYR A 6 3.74 3.45 19.97
N MET A 7 4.92 2.83 20.01
CA MET A 7 5.22 1.67 19.18
C MET A 7 4.38 0.45 19.55
N THR A 8 4.19 -0.43 18.59
CA THR A 8 3.68 -1.79 18.84
C THR A 8 4.85 -2.65 19.31
N SER A 9 4.75 -3.24 20.52
CA SER A 9 5.83 -4.07 21.10
C SER A 9 5.72 -5.54 20.68
N ASP A 10 4.49 -6.07 20.52
CA ASP A 10 4.28 -7.43 20.01
C ASP A 10 4.26 -7.41 18.48
N VAL A 11 5.45 -7.47 17.90
CA VAL A 11 5.66 -7.32 16.46
C VAL A 11 5.54 -8.66 15.76
N VAL A 12 4.49 -8.80 14.96
CA VAL A 12 4.38 -9.93 14.03
C VAL A 12 5.49 -9.82 12.99
N HIS A 13 6.34 -10.83 12.91
CA HIS A 13 7.49 -10.89 12.01
C HIS A 13 7.59 -12.26 11.32
N VAL A 14 8.49 -12.39 10.36
CA VAL A 14 8.85 -13.65 9.71
C VAL A 14 10.35 -13.87 9.77
N GLU A 15 10.76 -15.12 9.70
CA GLU A 15 12.18 -15.50 9.74
C GLU A 15 12.67 -15.99 8.39
N ILE A 16 13.95 -15.81 8.12
CA ILE A 16 14.63 -16.43 6.99
C ILE A 16 15.57 -17.56 7.47
N PRO A 17 15.55 -18.73 6.76
CA PRO A 17 14.79 -19.01 5.52
C PRO A 17 13.29 -19.15 5.75
N GLY A 18 12.49 -18.67 4.81
CA GLY A 18 11.02 -18.70 4.88
C GLY A 18 10.38 -18.46 3.51
N ASN A 19 9.06 -18.56 3.46
CA ASN A 19 8.28 -18.56 2.24
C ASN A 19 7.32 -17.38 2.16
N ARG A 20 7.14 -16.83 0.95
CA ARG A 20 6.16 -15.79 0.60
C ARG A 20 4.75 -16.10 1.10
N ASP A 21 4.31 -17.35 1.03
CA ASP A 21 2.95 -17.74 1.37
C ASP A 21 2.63 -17.55 2.86
N ASP A 22 3.64 -17.66 3.72
CA ASP A 22 3.48 -17.37 5.15
C ASP A 22 3.27 -15.87 5.38
N VAL A 23 3.99 -15.02 4.66
CA VAL A 23 3.75 -13.58 4.67
C VAL A 23 2.33 -13.27 4.18
N LEU A 24 1.88 -13.86 3.07
CA LEU A 24 0.54 -13.67 2.54
C LEU A 24 -0.55 -14.06 3.57
N LYS A 25 -0.39 -15.20 4.25
CA LYS A 25 -1.31 -15.64 5.32
C LYS A 25 -1.35 -14.62 6.46
N ILE A 26 -0.19 -14.13 6.91
CA ILE A 26 -0.10 -13.11 7.96
C ILE A 26 -0.82 -11.83 7.54
N LEU A 27 -0.49 -11.27 6.36
CA LEU A 27 -1.07 -10.02 5.88
C LEU A 27 -2.60 -10.11 5.71
N LYS A 28 -3.10 -11.27 5.23
CA LYS A 28 -4.54 -11.52 5.09
C LYS A 28 -5.24 -11.62 6.44
N ARG A 29 -4.65 -12.38 7.37
CA ARG A 29 -5.26 -12.63 8.70
C ARG A 29 -5.26 -11.38 9.58
N THR A 30 -4.15 -10.64 9.61
CA THR A 30 -3.97 -9.50 10.53
C THR A 30 -4.37 -8.17 9.94
N GLY A 31 -4.47 -8.08 8.61
CA GLY A 31 -4.76 -6.83 7.90
C GLY A 31 -3.59 -5.83 7.86
N ILE A 32 -2.43 -6.16 8.47
CA ILE A 32 -1.24 -5.32 8.40
C ILE A 32 -0.72 -5.24 6.96
N SER A 33 0.03 -4.20 6.64
CA SER A 33 0.49 -3.94 5.27
C SER A 33 1.96 -4.30 5.06
N GLY A 34 2.62 -4.86 6.06
CA GLY A 34 4.00 -5.35 5.95
C GLY A 34 4.52 -5.92 7.25
N VAL A 35 5.53 -6.76 7.17
CA VAL A 35 6.14 -7.49 8.27
C VAL A 35 7.65 -7.33 8.27
N PRO A 36 8.30 -7.15 9.43
CA PRO A 36 9.75 -7.28 9.56
C PRO A 36 10.20 -8.71 9.26
N VAL A 37 11.40 -8.82 8.67
CA VAL A 37 12.09 -10.08 8.42
C VAL A 37 13.29 -10.15 9.35
N ILE A 38 13.39 -11.23 10.11
CA ILE A 38 14.49 -11.44 11.04
C ILE A 38 15.36 -12.65 10.63
N LYS A 39 16.61 -12.62 11.05
CA LYS A 39 17.55 -13.74 10.97
C LYS A 39 18.41 -13.74 12.23
N ASN A 40 18.48 -14.88 12.91
CA ASN A 40 19.24 -14.99 14.17
C ASN A 40 18.86 -13.87 15.17
N ASN A 41 17.58 -13.64 15.33
CA ASN A 41 17.00 -12.61 16.20
C ASN A 41 17.34 -11.15 15.86
N LYS A 42 17.94 -10.89 14.67
CA LYS A 42 18.25 -9.55 14.17
C LYS A 42 17.41 -9.20 12.97
N ILE A 43 16.98 -7.96 12.88
CA ILE A 43 16.23 -7.49 11.70
C ILE A 43 17.16 -7.43 10.48
N VAL A 44 16.73 -8.03 9.38
CA VAL A 44 17.47 -8.07 8.11
C VAL A 44 16.71 -7.43 6.96
N GLY A 45 15.38 -7.29 7.07
CA GLY A 45 14.55 -6.72 6.03
C GLY A 45 13.13 -6.40 6.47
N ILE A 46 12.35 -5.87 5.53
CA ILE A 46 10.89 -5.69 5.62
C ILE A 46 10.27 -6.20 4.34
N ILE A 47 9.12 -6.87 4.45
CA ILE A 47 8.28 -7.25 3.31
C ILE A 47 6.94 -6.53 3.45
N THR A 48 6.50 -5.88 2.39
CA THR A 48 5.23 -5.17 2.31
C THR A 48 4.32 -5.77 1.23
N ARG A 49 3.04 -5.36 1.19
CA ARG A 49 2.13 -5.73 0.07
C ARG A 49 2.69 -5.32 -1.28
N LYS A 50 3.38 -4.17 -1.33
CA LYS A 50 3.99 -3.65 -2.56
C LYS A 50 5.10 -4.57 -3.09
N ASP A 51 5.90 -5.17 -2.20
CA ASP A 51 6.95 -6.11 -2.59
C ASP A 51 6.34 -7.38 -3.19
N LEU A 52 5.25 -7.89 -2.60
CA LEU A 52 4.51 -9.04 -3.11
C LEU A 52 3.89 -8.80 -4.49
N LEU A 53 3.37 -7.58 -4.74
CA LEU A 53 2.78 -7.22 -6.03
C LEU A 53 3.84 -6.97 -7.10
N ARG A 54 5.01 -6.44 -6.73
CA ARG A 54 6.12 -6.19 -7.67
C ARG A 54 6.87 -7.45 -8.09
N LYS A 55 6.90 -8.46 -7.21
CA LYS A 55 7.61 -9.72 -7.44
C LYS A 55 6.67 -10.90 -7.21
N PRO A 56 5.60 -11.04 -8.01
CA PRO A 56 4.55 -12.02 -7.76
C PRO A 56 5.03 -13.48 -7.86
N GLU A 57 6.13 -13.73 -8.56
CA GLU A 57 6.70 -15.07 -8.78
C GLU A 57 7.77 -15.43 -7.73
N GLU A 58 8.28 -14.44 -6.97
CA GLU A 58 9.33 -14.68 -5.99
C GLU A 58 8.77 -15.35 -4.74
N ILE A 59 9.36 -16.50 -4.38
CA ILE A 59 8.93 -17.32 -3.24
C ILE A 59 9.82 -17.08 -2.02
N GLN A 60 11.10 -16.81 -2.23
CA GLN A 60 12.08 -16.71 -1.16
C GLN A 60 12.02 -15.33 -0.48
N LEU A 61 11.84 -15.30 0.84
CA LEU A 61 11.74 -14.05 1.60
C LEU A 61 13.00 -13.18 1.47
N GLY A 62 14.18 -13.80 1.38
CA GLY A 62 15.44 -13.09 1.25
C GLY A 62 15.57 -12.27 -0.04
N LEU A 63 14.92 -12.72 -1.14
CA LEU A 63 14.89 -12.02 -2.43
C LEU A 63 13.68 -11.09 -2.56
N LEU A 64 12.62 -11.38 -1.82
CA LEU A 64 11.39 -10.61 -1.79
C LEU A 64 11.53 -9.33 -0.95
N MET A 65 12.22 -9.41 0.19
CA MET A 65 12.32 -8.32 1.16
C MET A 65 13.09 -7.11 0.64
N THR A 66 12.75 -5.93 1.17
CA THR A 66 13.64 -4.77 1.16
C THR A 66 14.68 -4.95 2.26
N PRO A 67 15.98 -5.13 1.94
CA PRO A 67 17.01 -5.40 2.92
C PRO A 67 17.42 -4.14 3.68
N LYS A 68 18.06 -4.32 4.86
CA LYS A 68 18.64 -3.25 5.68
C LYS A 68 17.68 -2.08 5.92
N PRO A 69 16.51 -2.33 6.54
CA PRO A 69 15.56 -1.26 6.80
C PRO A 69 16.16 -0.21 7.74
N LEU A 70 15.73 1.03 7.59
CA LEU A 70 16.02 2.06 8.59
C LEU A 70 15.40 1.66 9.91
N THR A 71 16.15 1.80 10.99
CA THR A 71 15.73 1.46 12.35
C THR A 71 15.90 2.66 13.28
N ILE A 72 15.15 2.68 14.36
CA ILE A 72 15.24 3.69 15.42
C ILE A 72 15.36 3.03 16.79
N LYS A 73 15.77 3.80 17.81
CA LYS A 73 15.82 3.34 19.19
C LYS A 73 14.51 3.60 19.93
N PRO A 74 14.19 2.85 21.00
CA PRO A 74 12.98 3.07 21.81
C PRO A 74 12.88 4.48 22.40
N ASP A 75 14.01 5.08 22.75
CA ASP A 75 14.09 6.40 23.38
C ASP A 75 14.16 7.56 22.37
N THR A 76 14.12 7.27 21.05
CA THR A 76 14.08 8.30 20.00
C THR A 76 12.87 9.21 20.21
N ASP A 77 13.05 10.53 20.04
CA ASP A 77 11.93 11.47 20.07
C ASP A 77 10.95 11.21 18.92
N ILE A 78 9.67 11.28 19.21
CA ILE A 78 8.62 10.99 18.21
C ILE A 78 8.63 11.95 17.03
N ARG A 79 9.14 13.18 17.21
CA ARG A 79 9.30 14.17 16.14
C ARG A 79 10.42 13.77 15.18
N GLU A 80 11.51 13.24 15.70
CA GLU A 80 12.59 12.69 14.89
C GLU A 80 12.10 11.50 14.08
N ALA A 81 11.38 10.57 14.70
CA ALA A 81 10.77 9.44 14.01
C ALA A 81 9.80 9.91 12.90
N ALA A 82 8.99 10.93 13.17
CA ALA A 82 8.11 11.54 12.17
C ALA A 82 8.88 12.14 11.00
N ARG A 83 9.98 12.86 11.25
CA ARG A 83 10.86 13.41 10.21
C ARG A 83 11.43 12.30 9.32
N ILE A 84 11.92 11.20 9.92
CA ILE A 84 12.45 10.06 9.15
C ILE A 84 11.35 9.46 8.26
N LEU A 85 10.16 9.19 8.80
CA LEU A 85 9.04 8.63 8.02
C LEU A 85 8.66 9.53 6.83
N VAL A 86 8.61 10.85 7.05
CA VAL A 86 8.27 11.83 5.99
C VAL A 86 9.38 11.96 4.97
N THR A 87 10.63 12.16 5.39
CA THR A 87 11.75 12.44 4.47
C THR A 87 12.16 11.22 3.66
N GLN A 88 12.08 10.03 4.25
CA GLN A 88 12.40 8.77 3.57
C GLN A 88 11.21 8.15 2.83
N CYS A 89 10.04 8.81 2.86
CA CYS A 89 8.80 8.32 2.24
C CYS A 89 8.44 6.88 2.64
N ILE A 90 8.73 6.50 3.88
CA ILE A 90 8.43 5.17 4.44
C ILE A 90 7.29 5.25 5.45
N ARG A 91 6.61 4.14 5.67
CA ARG A 91 5.43 4.09 6.53
C ARG A 91 5.67 3.42 7.88
N ARG A 92 6.85 2.81 8.07
CA ARG A 92 7.21 2.04 9.28
C ARG A 92 8.68 2.14 9.56
N LEU A 93 8.99 2.13 10.85
CA LEU A 93 10.34 2.07 11.38
C LEU A 93 10.39 0.94 12.41
N PRO A 94 11.18 -0.11 12.16
CA PRO A 94 11.51 -1.07 13.20
C PRO A 94 12.25 -0.39 14.33
N VAL A 95 11.85 -0.70 15.54
CA VAL A 95 12.49 -0.22 16.77
C VAL A 95 13.44 -1.29 17.28
N VAL A 96 14.70 -0.94 17.43
CA VAL A 96 15.77 -1.88 17.74
C VAL A 96 16.52 -1.42 18.99
N GLU A 97 16.77 -2.37 19.90
CA GLU A 97 17.60 -2.19 21.09
C GLU A 97 18.62 -3.34 21.11
N ASP A 98 19.90 -3.01 21.30
CA ASP A 98 21.02 -3.96 21.30
C ASP A 98 21.04 -4.93 20.11
N GLY A 99 20.58 -4.45 18.94
CA GLY A 99 20.50 -5.22 17.70
C GLY A 99 19.25 -6.09 17.56
N HIS A 100 18.37 -6.14 18.57
CA HIS A 100 17.15 -6.94 18.58
C HIS A 100 15.91 -6.09 18.26
N LEU A 101 14.96 -6.67 17.52
CA LEU A 101 13.68 -6.04 17.24
C LEU A 101 12.83 -6.01 18.51
N VAL A 102 12.58 -4.82 19.07
CA VAL A 102 11.79 -4.62 20.29
C VAL A 102 10.43 -3.95 20.02
N GLY A 103 10.23 -3.43 18.82
CA GLY A 103 8.98 -2.77 18.46
C GLY A 103 8.91 -2.39 16.99
N LEU A 104 7.74 -1.89 16.58
CA LEU A 104 7.50 -1.33 15.26
C LEU A 104 6.70 -0.04 15.43
N LEU A 105 7.24 1.08 14.94
CA LEU A 105 6.53 2.35 14.86
C LEU A 105 6.01 2.56 13.44
N SER A 106 4.76 2.94 13.31
CA SER A 106 4.13 3.23 12.03
C SER A 106 3.52 4.64 11.98
N VAL A 107 3.17 5.10 10.77
CA VAL A 107 2.39 6.34 10.59
C VAL A 107 1.09 6.28 11.37
N ALA A 108 0.42 5.12 11.45
CA ALA A 108 -0.82 4.96 12.22
C ALA A 108 -0.64 5.21 13.73
N ASP A 109 0.52 4.88 14.28
CA ASP A 109 0.87 5.16 15.69
C ASP A 109 1.09 6.65 15.90
N LEU A 110 1.73 7.33 14.94
CA LEU A 110 1.86 8.80 14.98
C LEU A 110 0.51 9.52 14.86
N MET A 111 -0.42 8.96 14.08
CA MET A 111 -1.80 9.49 14.04
C MET A 111 -2.48 9.41 15.40
N HIS A 112 -2.17 8.38 16.20
CA HIS A 112 -2.64 8.30 17.58
C HIS A 112 -2.06 9.41 18.46
N ALA A 113 -0.76 9.70 18.31
CA ALA A 113 -0.11 10.81 19.03
C ALA A 113 -0.75 12.16 18.67
N ILE A 114 -0.94 12.45 17.36
CA ILE A 114 -1.55 13.69 16.88
C ILE A 114 -2.97 13.85 17.40
N ALA A 115 -3.78 12.79 17.39
CA ALA A 115 -5.14 12.82 17.91
C ALA A 115 -5.20 13.20 19.40
N LYS A 116 -4.18 12.79 20.20
CA LYS A 116 -4.07 13.14 21.62
C LYS A 116 -3.59 14.58 21.86
N LEU A 117 -2.81 15.14 20.95
CA LEU A 117 -2.24 16.49 21.10
C LEU A 117 -3.27 17.62 21.00
N LYS A 118 -4.50 17.32 20.53
CA LYS A 118 -5.61 18.29 20.39
C LYS A 118 -5.20 19.54 19.59
N ILE A 119 -4.47 19.33 18.49
CA ILE A 119 -4.02 20.40 17.59
C ILE A 119 -5.24 20.95 16.86
N LYS A 120 -5.54 22.23 17.09
CA LYS A 120 -6.70 22.93 16.52
C LYS A 120 -6.41 23.61 15.18
N ASP A 121 -5.18 23.51 14.68
CA ASP A 121 -4.84 24.03 13.36
C ASP A 121 -5.76 23.42 12.30
N GLU A 122 -6.21 24.23 11.37
CA GLU A 122 -6.97 23.75 10.22
C GLU A 122 -6.07 23.00 9.21
N ILE A 123 -6.68 22.08 8.47
CA ILE A 123 -5.98 21.32 7.44
C ILE A 123 -5.76 22.10 6.13
N LYS A 124 -6.33 23.31 6.00
CA LYS A 124 -6.40 24.10 4.77
C LYS A 124 -5.10 24.22 3.98
N ASP A 125 -3.96 24.36 4.67
CA ASP A 125 -2.65 24.50 4.03
C ASP A 125 -1.79 23.22 4.10
N ARG A 126 -2.41 22.07 4.39
CA ARG A 126 -1.69 20.83 4.68
C ARG A 126 -1.89 19.72 3.64
N TYR A 127 -2.95 19.80 2.85
CA TYR A 127 -3.20 18.85 1.78
C TYR A 127 -2.71 19.37 0.43
N THR A 128 -2.38 18.44 -0.46
CA THR A 128 -2.01 18.75 -1.84
C THR A 128 -3.27 18.78 -2.68
N SER A 129 -3.50 19.88 -3.42
CA SER A 129 -4.64 20.01 -4.32
C SER A 129 -4.53 19.12 -5.57
N LEU A 130 -3.34 18.59 -5.86
CA LEU A 130 -3.17 17.63 -6.95
C LEU A 130 -3.76 16.27 -6.54
N THR A 131 -4.95 15.98 -7.05
CA THR A 131 -5.72 14.79 -6.70
C THR A 131 -6.25 14.14 -7.96
N PHE A 132 -6.04 12.83 -8.09
CA PHE A 132 -6.67 12.02 -9.13
C PHE A 132 -8.08 11.66 -8.68
N ALA A 133 -9.04 11.81 -9.59
CA ALA A 133 -10.41 11.33 -9.41
C ALA A 133 -10.87 10.66 -10.70
N LEU A 134 -11.76 9.69 -10.58
CA LEU A 134 -12.33 9.00 -11.74
C LEU A 134 -13.85 9.07 -11.71
N TRP A 135 -14.44 8.92 -12.87
CA TRP A 135 -15.89 8.88 -13.05
C TRP A 135 -16.46 7.52 -12.60
N GLU A 136 -17.65 7.52 -12.02
CA GLU A 136 -18.29 6.34 -11.45
C GLU A 136 -18.56 5.20 -12.45
N GLU A 137 -18.63 5.51 -13.75
CA GLU A 137 -18.79 4.51 -14.81
C GLU A 137 -17.45 3.97 -15.35
N THR A 138 -16.32 4.46 -14.83
CA THR A 138 -14.99 3.97 -15.26
C THR A 138 -14.88 2.46 -15.02
N PRO A 139 -14.46 1.66 -16.04
CA PRO A 139 -14.26 0.21 -15.86
C PRO A 139 -13.13 -0.10 -14.87
N LEU A 140 -13.30 -1.15 -14.05
CA LEU A 140 -12.30 -1.56 -13.05
C LEU A 140 -10.90 -1.82 -13.62
N PRO A 141 -10.71 -2.43 -14.82
CA PRO A 141 -9.38 -2.56 -15.40
C PRO A 141 -8.68 -1.22 -15.65
N VAL A 142 -9.43 -0.19 -16.05
CA VAL A 142 -8.91 1.17 -16.25
C VAL A 142 -8.53 1.78 -14.91
N VAL A 143 -9.35 1.60 -13.87
CA VAL A 143 -9.05 2.06 -12.50
C VAL A 143 -7.75 1.44 -12.01
N GLY A 144 -7.59 0.12 -12.16
CA GLY A 144 -6.36 -0.58 -11.77
C GLY A 144 -5.13 -0.06 -12.50
N ARG A 145 -5.25 0.21 -13.80
CA ARG A 145 -4.14 0.78 -14.60
C ARG A 145 -3.79 2.21 -14.18
N VAL A 146 -4.79 3.05 -13.89
CA VAL A 146 -4.55 4.41 -13.38
C VAL A 146 -3.85 4.37 -12.03
N MET A 147 -4.27 3.52 -11.09
CA MET A 147 -3.60 3.33 -9.80
C MET A 147 -2.14 2.90 -9.96
N GLU A 148 -1.89 1.95 -10.85
CA GLU A 148 -0.53 1.46 -11.13
C GLU A 148 0.39 2.58 -11.66
N ILE A 149 -0.07 3.34 -12.65
CA ILE A 149 0.73 4.41 -13.29
C ILE A 149 0.95 5.58 -12.33
N SER A 150 -0.11 5.98 -11.60
CA SER A 150 -0.06 7.13 -10.69
C SER A 150 0.60 6.82 -9.34
N GLY A 151 0.69 5.54 -8.98
CA GLY A 151 1.22 5.09 -7.70
C GLY A 151 0.35 5.45 -6.50
N VAL A 152 -0.93 5.80 -6.72
CA VAL A 152 -1.89 6.12 -5.64
C VAL A 152 -2.58 4.85 -5.14
N ASP A 153 -2.77 4.76 -3.83
CA ASP A 153 -3.34 3.58 -3.17
C ASP A 153 -4.88 3.60 -3.14
N ALA A 154 -5.51 4.75 -3.38
CA ALA A 154 -6.95 4.89 -3.54
C ALA A 154 -7.31 6.15 -4.35
N ILE A 155 -8.46 6.08 -5.03
CA ILE A 155 -8.94 7.13 -5.93
C ILE A 155 -10.39 7.49 -5.55
N PRO A 156 -10.69 8.79 -5.34
CA PRO A 156 -12.07 9.28 -5.22
C PRO A 156 -12.86 9.08 -6.51
N ILE A 157 -14.12 8.73 -6.37
CA ILE A 157 -15.02 8.51 -7.49
C ILE A 157 -16.10 9.59 -7.49
N LEU A 158 -16.28 10.20 -8.66
CA LEU A 158 -17.20 11.31 -8.88
C LEU A 158 -18.37 10.90 -9.78
N ASP A 159 -19.51 11.55 -9.58
CA ASP A 159 -20.63 11.48 -10.52
C ASP A 159 -20.46 12.48 -11.71
N SER A 160 -21.45 12.52 -12.60
CA SER A 160 -21.49 13.45 -13.73
C SER A 160 -21.59 14.92 -13.35
N GLU A 161 -21.93 15.22 -12.08
CA GLU A 161 -22.00 16.60 -11.55
C GLU A 161 -20.76 16.96 -10.70
N ASN A 162 -19.69 16.14 -10.77
CA ASN A 162 -18.44 16.28 -10.01
C ASN A 162 -18.62 16.21 -8.48
N ARG A 163 -19.66 15.52 -7.99
CA ARG A 163 -19.85 15.26 -6.57
C ARG A 163 -19.20 13.94 -6.17
N LEU A 164 -18.62 13.91 -4.99
CA LEU A 164 -18.01 12.70 -4.43
C LEU A 164 -19.07 11.64 -4.16
N GLN A 165 -18.98 10.49 -4.85
CA GLN A 165 -19.87 9.33 -4.73
C GLN A 165 -19.25 8.17 -3.95
N GLY A 166 -17.93 8.02 -4.04
CA GLY A 166 -17.25 6.90 -3.44
C GLY A 166 -15.75 7.07 -3.42
N ILE A 167 -15.09 6.05 -2.91
CA ILE A 167 -13.64 5.87 -2.98
C ILE A 167 -13.36 4.41 -3.32
N ILE A 168 -12.35 4.17 -4.15
CA ILE A 168 -11.87 2.84 -4.50
C ILE A 168 -10.41 2.72 -4.10
N SER A 169 -10.03 1.61 -3.47
CA SER A 169 -8.66 1.31 -3.06
C SER A 169 -8.15 0.03 -3.70
N GLU A 170 -6.83 -0.20 -3.66
CA GLU A 170 -6.23 -1.48 -4.09
C GLU A 170 -6.90 -2.68 -3.40
N ARG A 171 -7.30 -2.53 -2.13
CA ARG A 171 -8.02 -3.59 -1.39
C ARG A 171 -9.34 -3.94 -2.06
N ASP A 172 -10.07 -2.95 -2.54
CA ASP A 172 -11.38 -3.15 -3.18
C ASP A 172 -11.22 -3.76 -4.58
N LEU A 173 -10.14 -3.40 -5.29
CA LEU A 173 -9.78 -4.05 -6.56
C LEU A 173 -9.47 -5.53 -6.34
N ILE A 174 -8.62 -5.87 -5.36
CA ILE A 174 -8.30 -7.27 -5.03
C ILE A 174 -9.55 -8.04 -4.62
N ARG A 175 -10.44 -7.44 -3.83
CA ARG A 175 -11.72 -8.07 -3.45
C ARG A 175 -12.61 -8.33 -4.67
N SER A 176 -12.54 -7.46 -5.67
CA SER A 176 -13.34 -7.55 -6.90
C SER A 176 -12.71 -8.44 -7.96
N SER A 177 -11.45 -8.82 -7.80
CA SER A 177 -10.71 -9.62 -8.76
C SER A 177 -11.05 -11.11 -8.65
N SER A 178 -11.01 -11.80 -9.79
CA SER A 178 -11.01 -13.26 -9.91
C SER A 178 -9.62 -13.75 -10.29
N ILE A 179 -9.32 -14.99 -9.92
CA ILE A 179 -8.15 -15.70 -10.44
C ILE A 179 -8.62 -16.45 -11.67
N GLU A 180 -8.08 -16.12 -12.83
CA GLU A 180 -8.28 -16.90 -14.03
C GLU A 180 -7.03 -17.75 -14.28
N ASP A 181 -7.23 -19.06 -14.23
CA ASP A 181 -6.23 -20.03 -14.65
C ASP A 181 -6.40 -20.28 -16.14
N SER A 182 -5.41 -19.90 -16.92
CA SER A 182 -5.35 -20.22 -18.36
C SER A 182 -4.15 -21.11 -18.66
N VAL A 183 -4.30 -22.01 -19.59
CA VAL A 183 -3.21 -22.82 -20.13
C VAL A 183 -2.65 -22.10 -21.34
N GLY A 184 -1.45 -21.54 -21.21
CA GLY A 184 -0.70 -21.04 -22.36
C GLY A 184 -0.06 -22.22 -23.10
N VAL A 185 -0.28 -22.29 -24.40
CA VAL A 185 0.38 -23.25 -25.28
C VAL A 185 1.37 -22.49 -26.15
N SER A 186 2.65 -22.78 -26.06
CA SER A 186 3.63 -22.27 -27.01
C SER A 186 4.11 -23.38 -27.89
N ASP A 187 3.87 -23.25 -29.19
CA ASP A 187 4.44 -24.11 -30.20
C ASP A 187 5.79 -23.51 -30.62
N PHE A 188 6.86 -24.21 -30.25
CA PHE A 188 8.16 -23.94 -30.83
C PHE A 188 8.28 -24.71 -32.16
N SER A 189 7.75 -24.16 -33.23
CA SER A 189 8.13 -24.54 -34.59
C SER A 189 9.34 -23.67 -34.97
N ASN A 190 10.53 -24.21 -34.87
CA ASN A 190 11.69 -23.64 -35.55
C ASN A 190 11.50 -23.87 -37.05
N GLY A 191 10.85 -22.89 -37.69
CA GLY A 191 10.85 -22.78 -39.15
C GLY A 191 12.01 -21.90 -39.57
N THR A 192 13.15 -22.45 -39.84
CA THR A 192 14.10 -21.88 -40.79
C THR A 192 13.93 -22.69 -42.06
N ASP A 193 13.17 -22.11 -43.01
CA ASP A 193 13.29 -22.46 -44.39
C ASP A 193 14.71 -22.13 -44.86
N ASP A 194 15.35 -23.11 -45.39
CA ASP A 194 16.37 -23.23 -46.41
C ASP A 194 17.42 -24.23 -46.04
N ASP A 195 17.07 -25.53 -46.20
CA ASP A 195 18.00 -26.52 -46.73
C ASP A 195 17.21 -27.77 -47.15
N GLU A 196 17.06 -27.94 -48.49
CA GLU A 196 16.77 -29.19 -49.11
C GLU A 196 17.91 -30.19 -48.83
N TRP A 197 17.72 -31.05 -47.85
CA TRP A 197 18.28 -32.42 -47.83
C TRP A 197 17.67 -33.19 -46.66
N THR A 198 16.56 -33.81 -46.95
CA THR A 198 16.09 -35.15 -46.59
C THR A 198 16.74 -35.88 -45.45
N TRP A 199 15.93 -36.27 -44.57
CA TRP A 199 15.58 -37.61 -44.07
C TRP A 199 14.37 -37.39 -43.17
N GLU A 200 13.36 -38.26 -43.33
CA GLU A 200 12.19 -38.33 -42.47
C GLU A 200 12.58 -38.34 -40.99
N SER A 201 12.85 -37.20 -40.44
CA SER A 201 12.98 -37.01 -39.00
C SER A 201 11.62 -36.59 -38.47
N ILE A 202 11.08 -37.46 -37.67
CA ILE A 202 10.00 -37.25 -36.73
C ILE A 202 10.03 -35.78 -36.27
N ARG A 203 9.06 -34.98 -36.69
CA ARG A 203 8.83 -33.65 -36.15
C ARG A 203 8.34 -33.84 -34.71
N ASP A 204 9.25 -33.83 -33.78
CA ASP A 204 8.91 -33.69 -32.35
C ASP A 204 8.33 -32.27 -32.15
N ASN A 205 7.03 -32.14 -32.25
CA ASN A 205 6.32 -30.95 -31.81
C ASN A 205 6.41 -30.91 -30.28
N HIS A 206 7.38 -30.20 -29.76
CA HIS A 206 7.42 -29.91 -28.32
C HIS A 206 6.43 -28.84 -28.00
N THR A 207 5.23 -29.23 -27.62
CA THR A 207 4.21 -28.34 -27.09
C THR A 207 4.45 -28.22 -25.60
N ILE A 208 4.90 -27.04 -25.14
CA ILE A 208 5.01 -26.74 -23.73
C ILE A 208 3.71 -26.07 -23.26
N SER A 209 2.97 -26.79 -22.43
CA SER A 209 1.81 -26.24 -21.73
C SER A 209 2.24 -25.71 -20.38
N PHE A 210 2.02 -24.43 -20.12
CA PHE A 210 2.28 -23.79 -18.83
C PHE A 210 1.00 -23.15 -18.29
N GLY A 211 0.75 -23.37 -16.99
CA GLY A 211 -0.35 -22.72 -16.30
C GLY A 211 -0.02 -21.25 -16.05
N ILE A 212 -0.85 -20.34 -16.55
CA ILE A 212 -0.78 -18.93 -16.25
C ILE A 212 -1.93 -18.62 -15.29
N SER A 213 -1.59 -18.27 -14.04
CA SER A 213 -2.56 -17.76 -13.08
C SER A 213 -2.47 -16.24 -13.07
N LYS A 214 -3.52 -15.56 -13.54
CA LYS A 214 -3.59 -14.09 -13.57
C LYS A 214 -4.71 -13.60 -12.68
N VAL A 215 -4.40 -12.58 -11.89
CA VAL A 215 -5.42 -11.78 -11.21
C VAL A 215 -6.08 -10.88 -12.24
N GLN A 216 -7.35 -11.14 -12.54
CA GLN A 216 -8.10 -10.38 -13.52
C GLN A 216 -9.17 -9.52 -12.86
N LEU A 217 -9.26 -8.26 -13.28
CA LEU A 217 -10.32 -7.35 -12.87
C LEU A 217 -11.50 -7.47 -13.83
N PRO A 218 -12.73 -7.68 -13.33
CA PRO A 218 -13.90 -7.78 -14.19
C PRO A 218 -14.18 -6.44 -14.89
N ASN A 219 -14.59 -6.50 -16.16
CA ASN A 219 -14.95 -5.32 -16.93
C ASN A 219 -16.34 -4.81 -16.51
N ARG A 220 -16.40 -4.13 -15.37
CA ARG A 220 -17.62 -3.50 -14.83
C ARG A 220 -17.32 -2.13 -14.26
N PRO A 221 -18.33 -1.22 -14.15
CA PRO A 221 -18.16 0.12 -13.61
C PRO A 221 -17.68 0.11 -12.17
N VAL A 222 -16.81 1.07 -11.83
CA VAL A 222 -16.23 1.21 -10.49
C VAL A 222 -17.27 1.46 -9.41
N LYS A 223 -18.40 2.06 -9.73
CA LYS A 223 -19.53 2.29 -8.78
C LYS A 223 -20.06 1.00 -8.15
N LEU A 224 -19.83 -0.16 -8.76
CA LEU A 224 -20.23 -1.47 -8.21
C LEU A 224 -19.22 -2.07 -7.23
N ALA A 225 -18.02 -1.52 -7.18
CA ALA A 225 -16.92 -2.02 -6.34
C ALA A 225 -16.44 -1.00 -5.30
N MET A 226 -16.70 0.29 -5.51
CA MET A 226 -16.28 1.36 -4.61
C MET A 226 -16.98 1.33 -3.27
N VAL A 227 -16.35 1.91 -2.26
CA VAL A 227 -16.96 2.21 -0.96
C VAL A 227 -17.78 3.50 -1.10
N LYS A 228 -19.10 3.41 -0.92
CA LYS A 228 -20.04 4.53 -1.09
C LYS A 228 -20.11 5.46 0.13
N ASN A 229 -20.01 4.91 1.33
CA ASN A 229 -20.04 5.70 2.56
C ASN A 229 -18.66 6.26 2.85
N VAL A 230 -18.27 7.28 2.11
CA VAL A 230 -16.94 7.88 2.21
C VAL A 230 -16.86 8.75 3.44
N LEU A 231 -15.86 8.50 4.29
CA LEU A 231 -15.47 9.40 5.34
C LEU A 231 -14.78 10.61 4.69
N ALA A 232 -15.46 11.74 4.62
CA ALA A 232 -14.91 13.00 4.11
C ALA A 232 -14.81 14.04 5.21
N VAL A 233 -14.00 15.08 4.99
CA VAL A 233 -13.84 16.21 5.90
C VAL A 233 -13.97 17.55 5.14
N PRO A 234 -14.48 18.60 5.79
CA PRO A 234 -14.50 19.93 5.19
C PRO A 234 -13.10 20.55 5.19
N VAL A 235 -12.90 21.57 4.35
CA VAL A 235 -11.60 22.26 4.17
C VAL A 235 -11.07 22.91 5.45
N ASN A 236 -11.93 23.26 6.38
CA ASN A 236 -11.61 23.90 7.67
C ASN A 236 -11.60 22.90 8.84
N ALA A 237 -11.54 21.60 8.59
CA ALA A 237 -11.44 20.61 9.65
C ALA A 237 -10.14 20.75 10.45
N GLU A 238 -10.16 20.40 11.72
CA GLU A 238 -8.98 20.43 12.58
C GLU A 238 -8.06 19.21 12.34
N VAL A 239 -6.75 19.41 12.43
CA VAL A 239 -5.73 18.36 12.26
C VAL A 239 -6.00 17.15 13.16
N SER A 240 -6.22 17.39 14.46
CA SER A 240 -6.47 16.30 15.42
C SER A 240 -7.78 15.58 15.18
N GLU A 241 -8.81 16.27 14.71
CA GLU A 241 -10.07 15.65 14.32
C GLU A 241 -9.89 14.72 13.12
N CYS A 242 -9.18 15.19 12.09
CA CYS A 242 -8.86 14.38 10.92
C CYS A 242 -8.05 13.14 11.30
N ALA A 243 -7.03 13.30 12.14
CA ALA A 243 -6.23 12.20 12.65
C ALA A 243 -7.07 11.15 13.41
N LEU A 244 -8.01 11.62 14.26
CA LEU A 244 -8.92 10.75 14.99
C LEU A 244 -9.88 9.99 14.06
N LYS A 245 -10.42 10.67 13.04
CA LYS A 245 -11.31 10.07 12.04
C LYS A 245 -10.59 8.99 11.23
N MET A 246 -9.39 9.29 10.69
CA MET A 246 -8.56 8.32 9.96
C MET A 246 -8.27 7.09 10.81
N ARG A 247 -7.86 7.28 12.05
CA ARG A 247 -7.54 6.20 12.97
C ARG A 247 -8.75 5.31 13.25
N ARG A 248 -9.93 5.89 13.55
CA ARG A 248 -11.17 5.13 13.84
C ARG A 248 -11.63 4.32 12.64
N ALA A 249 -11.55 4.90 11.46
CA ALA A 249 -11.91 4.24 10.20
C ALA A 249 -10.82 3.30 9.67
N ARG A 250 -9.62 3.30 10.24
CA ARG A 250 -8.44 2.53 9.78
C ARG A 250 -8.09 2.81 8.32
N VAL A 251 -8.16 4.10 7.95
CA VAL A 251 -7.79 4.60 6.63
C VAL A 251 -6.60 5.54 6.73
N ASP A 252 -5.80 5.62 5.70
CA ASP A 252 -4.59 6.43 5.60
C ASP A 252 -4.80 7.71 4.76
N GLN A 253 -6.00 7.86 4.22
CA GLN A 253 -6.38 9.02 3.42
C GLN A 253 -7.89 9.25 3.49
N ILE A 254 -8.29 10.52 3.43
CA ILE A 254 -9.70 10.92 3.38
C ILE A 254 -9.89 12.06 2.38
N PRO A 255 -11.01 12.07 1.61
CA PRO A 255 -11.35 13.18 0.75
C PRO A 255 -11.65 14.44 1.55
N VAL A 256 -11.18 15.58 1.03
CA VAL A 256 -11.56 16.92 1.49
C VAL A 256 -12.62 17.46 0.54
N VAL A 257 -13.74 17.89 1.07
CA VAL A 257 -14.89 18.37 0.28
C VAL A 257 -15.31 19.79 0.70
N ASN A 258 -15.93 20.52 -0.22
CA ASN A 258 -16.58 21.78 0.07
C ASN A 258 -18.04 21.59 0.54
N GLY A 259 -18.77 22.70 0.78
CA GLY A 259 -20.17 22.67 1.21
C GLY A 259 -21.12 21.95 0.24
N ASP A 260 -20.80 21.91 -1.04
CA ASP A 260 -21.58 21.24 -2.10
C ASP A 260 -21.18 19.76 -2.31
N LYS A 261 -20.40 19.19 -1.40
CA LYS A 261 -19.81 17.84 -1.49
C LYS A 261 -18.92 17.63 -2.72
N ARG A 262 -18.42 18.70 -3.32
CA ARG A 262 -17.42 18.60 -4.40
C ARG A 262 -16.04 18.31 -3.82
N LEU A 263 -15.33 17.43 -4.47
CA LEU A 263 -13.96 17.07 -4.09
C LEU A 263 -13.05 18.30 -4.27
N VAL A 264 -12.30 18.64 -3.22
CA VAL A 264 -11.28 19.70 -3.23
C VAL A 264 -9.88 19.10 -3.30
N ALA A 265 -9.62 18.07 -2.47
CA ALA A 265 -8.32 17.42 -2.36
C ALA A 265 -8.43 16.04 -1.70
N MET A 266 -7.30 15.34 -1.64
CA MET A 266 -7.10 14.21 -0.73
C MET A 266 -6.17 14.62 0.40
N LEU A 267 -6.57 14.35 1.62
CA LEU A 267 -5.74 14.49 2.82
C LEU A 267 -5.16 13.12 3.19
N TYR A 268 -3.85 13.03 3.24
CA TYR A 268 -3.13 11.82 3.62
C TYR A 268 -2.66 11.88 5.07
N ASP A 269 -2.55 10.76 5.73
CA ASP A 269 -1.97 10.66 7.06
C ASP A 269 -0.55 11.25 7.13
N ARG A 270 0.26 11.08 6.09
CA ARG A 270 1.59 11.70 5.96
C ARG A 270 1.56 13.23 5.95
N ASP A 271 0.47 13.84 5.49
CA ASP A 271 0.32 15.30 5.51
C ASP A 271 0.09 15.78 6.94
N LEU A 272 -0.66 15.00 7.72
CA LEU A 272 -0.91 15.29 9.13
C LEU A 272 0.34 15.08 10.01
N ILE A 273 1.13 14.02 9.77
CA ILE A 273 2.33 13.80 10.58
C ILE A 273 3.40 14.88 10.39
N ARG A 274 3.37 15.65 9.30
CA ARG A 274 4.25 16.82 9.11
C ARG A 274 4.10 17.88 10.21
N VAL A 275 2.98 17.87 10.92
CA VAL A 275 2.78 18.79 12.06
C VAL A 275 3.76 18.50 13.21
N LEU A 276 4.18 17.22 13.34
CA LEU A 276 5.18 16.82 14.31
C LEU A 276 6.61 17.19 13.87
N CYS A 277 6.83 17.45 12.58
CA CYS A 277 8.14 17.79 12.03
C CYS A 277 8.49 19.28 12.20
N LYS A 278 7.50 20.13 12.50
CA LYS A 278 7.78 21.54 12.80
C LYS A 278 8.50 21.61 14.14
N ASP A 279 9.65 22.23 14.13
CA ASP A 279 10.30 22.61 15.39
C ASP A 279 9.31 23.54 16.11
N SER A 280 9.20 23.36 17.42
CA SER A 280 8.54 24.33 18.28
C SER A 280 9.40 25.59 18.25
N ALA A 281 9.30 26.33 17.16
CA ALA A 281 9.83 27.67 17.09
C ALA A 281 8.71 28.57 17.59
N GLU A 282 8.93 29.05 18.84
CA GLU A 282 8.30 30.17 19.54
C GLU A 282 6.81 30.05 19.89
#